data_b6973657f44f6fc1f8ebb595b38249fa
#
_entry.id   b6973657f44f6fc1f8ebb595b38249fa
#
_cell.length_a   1.000
_cell.length_b   1.000
_cell.length_c   1.000
_cell.angle_alpha   90.00
_cell.angle_beta   90.00
_cell.angle_gamma   90.00
#
_symmetry.space_group_name_H-M   'P 1'
#
loop_
_entity.id
_entity.type
_entity.pdbx_description
1 polymer ?
#
loop_
_entity_poly.entity_id
_entity_poly.type
_entity_poly.pdbx_seq_one_letter_code
_entity_poly.pdbx_strand_id
1 'polypeptide(L)'
;MINFIPIFPLGIVVYPGEKLNLHIFEDRYKQLVRECYAEGKPFGIPTVIKNKVEEMGTLVEISAIAKVHDNDTMDIETRGLRVFRMLEIIKSVPDKLYSGAIVNYPSNNDTSHSNTLRKVVAGIKKLHKLLNVSKSFGKPDEELSSYDMAHHAGLSLEEEYELLGLLQEDQRLEYLKRHLNKVLPVVQGMEQLKGRIQLNGHFRELKGFNLDL
;
A
#
# COMPACT_ATOMS: atom_id res chain seq x y z
N MET A 1 22.77 10.35 8.02
CA MET A 1 22.69 11.77 7.59
C MET A 1 21.29 12.25 7.94
N ILE A 2 21.20 13.37 8.65
CA ILE A 2 19.92 13.99 9.06
C ILE A 2 19.53 14.99 7.97
N ASN A 3 18.29 14.94 7.50
CA ASN A 3 17.80 15.80 6.42
C ASN A 3 16.46 16.43 6.81
N PHE A 4 16.23 17.67 6.39
CA PHE A 4 14.93 18.31 6.41
C PHE A 4 14.21 18.01 5.09
N ILE A 5 12.94 17.61 5.17
CA ILE A 5 12.06 17.39 4.02
C ILE A 5 10.68 18.04 4.25
N PRO A 6 10.03 18.59 3.21
CA PRO A 6 8.59 18.89 3.25
C PRO A 6 7.81 17.60 3.46
N ILE A 7 6.67 17.67 4.17
CA ILE A 7 5.84 16.48 4.39
C ILE A 7 4.39 16.69 3.96
N PHE A 8 3.79 15.64 3.41
CA PHE A 8 2.39 15.52 3.08
C PHE A 8 1.80 14.26 3.76
N PRO A 9 1.33 14.37 5.02
CA PRO A 9 0.78 13.22 5.74
C PRO A 9 -0.51 12.71 5.09
N LEU A 10 -0.61 11.39 4.86
CA LEU A 10 -1.76 10.73 4.24
C LEU A 10 -2.16 9.46 5.01
N GLY A 11 -3.45 9.14 5.00
CA GLY A 11 -3.99 7.91 5.58
C GLY A 11 -3.75 6.67 4.71
N ILE A 12 -2.59 6.57 4.11
CA ILE A 12 -2.15 5.44 3.27
C ILE A 12 -0.69 5.12 3.55
N VAL A 13 -0.27 3.93 3.18
CA VAL A 13 1.15 3.56 3.09
C VAL A 13 1.57 3.63 1.62
N VAL A 14 2.67 4.31 1.36
CA VAL A 14 3.32 4.32 0.03
C VAL A 14 4.61 3.52 0.13
N TYR A 15 4.84 2.66 -0.84
CA TYR A 15 6.05 1.83 -0.85
C TYR A 15 7.12 2.37 -1.81
N PRO A 16 8.41 2.10 -1.57
CA PRO A 16 9.45 2.34 -2.56
C PRO A 16 9.15 1.68 -3.91
N GLY A 17 9.35 2.42 -5.01
CA GLY A 17 9.04 1.98 -6.37
C GLY A 17 7.60 2.16 -6.81
N GLU A 18 6.66 2.38 -5.89
CA GLU A 18 5.24 2.54 -6.17
C GLU A 18 4.95 3.84 -6.93
N LYS A 19 4.04 3.76 -7.91
CA LYS A 19 3.45 4.92 -8.57
C LYS A 19 2.17 5.31 -7.85
N LEU A 20 2.06 6.56 -7.46
CA LEU A 20 0.89 7.11 -6.77
C LEU A 20 0.43 8.39 -7.46
N ASN A 21 -0.84 8.43 -7.86
CA ASN A 21 -1.48 9.62 -8.40
C ASN A 21 -2.24 10.33 -7.28
N LEU A 22 -2.04 11.64 -7.16
CA LEU A 22 -2.66 12.44 -6.12
C LEU A 22 -3.42 13.62 -6.74
N HIS A 23 -4.62 13.89 -6.19
CA HIS A 23 -5.37 15.11 -6.47
C HIS A 23 -5.12 16.12 -5.36
N ILE A 24 -4.54 17.26 -5.73
CA ILE A 24 -4.08 18.31 -4.79
C ILE A 24 -5.06 19.48 -4.81
N PHE A 25 -5.76 19.71 -3.71
CA PHE A 25 -6.76 20.79 -3.59
C PHE A 25 -6.49 21.76 -2.44
N GLU A 26 -5.76 21.36 -1.40
CA GLU A 26 -5.41 22.22 -0.27
C GLU A 26 -4.26 23.15 -0.62
N ASP A 27 -4.36 24.45 -0.28
CA ASP A 27 -3.39 25.50 -0.66
C ASP A 27 -1.98 25.20 -0.14
N ARG A 28 -1.87 24.63 1.08
CA ARG A 28 -0.58 24.22 1.64
C ARG A 28 0.11 23.14 0.79
N TYR A 29 -0.63 22.21 0.22
CA TYR A 29 -0.05 21.15 -0.62
C TYR A 29 0.11 21.59 -2.07
N LYS A 30 -0.68 22.56 -2.55
CA LYS A 30 -0.40 23.23 -3.83
C LYS A 30 0.94 23.94 -3.81
N GLN A 31 1.23 24.68 -2.71
CA GLN A 31 2.54 25.34 -2.53
C GLN A 31 3.65 24.29 -2.49
N LEU A 32 3.53 23.23 -1.66
CA LEU A 32 4.51 22.18 -1.55
C LEU A 32 4.83 21.57 -2.91
N VAL A 33 3.79 21.17 -3.66
CA VAL A 33 3.95 20.51 -4.97
C VAL A 33 4.64 21.44 -5.97
N ARG A 34 4.22 22.72 -6.07
CA ARG A 34 4.85 23.67 -7.00
C ARG A 34 6.33 23.88 -6.70
N GLU A 35 6.67 24.05 -5.44
CA GLU A 35 8.05 24.26 -5.03
C GLU A 35 8.90 23.01 -5.24
N CYS A 36 8.43 21.86 -4.78
CA CYS A 36 9.15 20.60 -4.96
C CYS A 36 9.35 20.26 -6.44
N TYR A 37 8.32 20.48 -7.27
CA TYR A 37 8.42 20.20 -8.71
C TYR A 37 9.37 21.16 -9.42
N ALA A 38 9.30 22.47 -9.13
CA ALA A 38 10.18 23.47 -9.72
C ALA A 38 11.65 23.27 -9.36
N GLU A 39 11.92 22.79 -8.15
CA GLU A 39 13.28 22.56 -7.65
C GLU A 39 13.80 21.13 -7.89
N GLY A 40 12.96 20.23 -8.42
CA GLY A 40 13.29 18.81 -8.57
C GLY A 40 13.54 18.12 -7.23
N LYS A 41 12.91 18.59 -6.14
CA LYS A 41 13.09 18.07 -4.79
C LYS A 41 11.99 17.09 -4.41
N PRO A 42 12.31 15.98 -3.77
CA PRO A 42 11.32 15.06 -3.24
C PRO A 42 10.69 15.60 -1.95
N PHE A 43 9.51 15.07 -1.59
CA PHE A 43 8.83 15.30 -0.33
C PHE A 43 8.47 13.98 0.37
N GLY A 44 8.16 14.03 1.65
CA GLY A 44 7.81 12.85 2.43
C GLY A 44 6.30 12.63 2.54
N ILE A 45 5.86 11.40 2.43
CA ILE A 45 4.51 10.97 2.78
C ILE A 45 4.59 10.08 4.02
N PRO A 46 4.49 10.65 5.24
CA PRO A 46 4.31 9.86 6.45
C PRO A 46 2.89 9.32 6.51
N THR A 47 2.74 8.09 7.03
CA THR A 47 1.43 7.45 7.19
C THR A 47 0.67 8.06 8.36
N VAL A 48 -0.63 8.26 8.20
CA VAL A 48 -1.55 8.69 9.26
C VAL A 48 -2.44 7.51 9.66
N ILE A 49 -2.35 7.09 10.92
CA ILE A 49 -3.18 6.03 11.49
C ILE A 49 -3.97 6.60 12.68
N LYS A 50 -5.29 6.45 12.67
CA LYS A 50 -6.18 6.94 13.76
C LYS A 50 -5.91 8.41 14.13
N ASN A 51 -5.78 9.27 13.12
CA ASN A 51 -5.48 10.70 13.23
C ASN A 51 -4.11 11.04 13.83
N LYS A 52 -3.20 10.09 13.92
CA LYS A 52 -1.83 10.29 14.36
C LYS A 52 -0.88 10.11 13.19
N VAL A 53 0.03 11.07 13.00
CA VAL A 53 1.13 10.94 12.04
C VAL A 53 2.17 9.99 12.64
N GLU A 54 2.43 8.89 11.95
CA GLU A 54 3.38 7.88 12.37
C GLU A 54 4.81 8.24 11.96
N GLU A 55 5.82 7.60 12.59
CA GLU A 55 7.22 7.95 12.40
C GLU A 55 7.78 7.57 11.02
N MET A 56 7.23 6.50 10.42
CA MET A 56 7.71 6.01 9.14
C MET A 56 6.87 6.56 7.99
N GLY A 57 7.52 6.73 6.86
CA GLY A 57 6.89 7.11 5.61
C GLY A 57 7.82 6.87 4.43
N THR A 58 7.35 7.22 3.25
CA THR A 58 8.11 7.09 2.01
C THR A 58 8.39 8.47 1.40
N LEU A 59 9.66 8.70 1.09
CA LEU A 59 10.09 9.83 0.29
C LEU A 59 9.61 9.61 -1.14
N VAL A 60 8.95 10.60 -1.74
CA VAL A 60 8.44 10.49 -3.11
C VAL A 60 8.96 11.65 -3.97
N GLU A 61 9.16 11.38 -5.24
CA GLU A 61 9.39 12.39 -6.27
C GLU A 61 8.14 12.65 -7.08
N ILE A 62 7.99 13.86 -7.60
CA ILE A 62 6.93 14.21 -8.54
C ILE A 62 7.44 13.91 -9.94
N SER A 63 6.87 12.91 -10.58
CA SER A 63 7.22 12.53 -11.96
C SER A 63 6.61 13.50 -12.98
N ALA A 64 5.39 13.98 -12.72
CA ALA A 64 4.70 14.95 -13.57
C ALA A 64 3.58 15.67 -12.83
N ILE A 65 3.27 16.88 -13.25
CA ILE A 65 1.97 17.52 -13.01
C ILE A 65 1.11 17.18 -14.23
N ALA A 66 0.25 16.16 -14.07
CA ALA A 66 -0.55 15.61 -15.16
C ALA A 66 -1.62 16.58 -15.64
N LYS A 67 -2.21 17.37 -14.72
CA LYS A 67 -3.25 18.34 -15.02
C LYS A 67 -3.30 19.45 -13.97
N VAL A 68 -3.53 20.68 -14.43
CA VAL A 68 -3.96 21.80 -13.58
C VAL A 68 -5.38 22.17 -14.00
N HIS A 69 -6.30 22.22 -13.03
CA HIS A 69 -7.72 22.52 -13.26
C HIS A 69 -8.00 24.02 -13.10
N ASP A 70 -9.14 24.49 -13.63
CA ASP A 70 -9.53 25.90 -13.62
C ASP A 70 -9.67 26.49 -12.19
N ASN A 71 -10.00 25.64 -11.21
CA ASN A 71 -10.06 25.98 -9.78
C ASN A 71 -8.71 25.89 -9.07
N ASP A 72 -7.62 25.82 -9.82
CA ASP A 72 -6.24 25.72 -9.31
C ASP A 72 -5.95 24.43 -8.52
N THR A 73 -6.77 23.38 -8.63
CA THR A 73 -6.42 22.04 -8.15
C THR A 73 -5.52 21.33 -9.17
N MET A 74 -4.73 20.37 -8.71
CA MET A 74 -3.74 19.70 -9.55
C MET A 74 -3.83 18.19 -9.40
N ASP A 75 -3.67 17.48 -10.53
CA ASP A 75 -3.42 16.04 -10.54
C ASP A 75 -1.93 15.82 -10.80
N ILE A 76 -1.28 15.11 -9.89
CA ILE A 76 0.15 14.83 -9.97
C ILE A 76 0.41 13.33 -10.00
N GLU A 77 1.47 12.96 -10.70
CA GLU A 77 2.02 11.61 -10.69
C GLU A 77 3.28 11.60 -9.82
N THR A 78 3.34 10.68 -8.88
CA THR A 78 4.48 10.54 -7.98
C THR A 78 5.03 9.12 -8.01
N ARG A 79 6.29 8.97 -7.56
CA ARG A 79 6.94 7.68 -7.39
C ARG A 79 7.64 7.61 -6.05
N GLY A 80 7.40 6.52 -5.31
CA GLY A 80 8.12 6.19 -4.09
C GLY A 80 9.61 5.95 -4.34
N LEU A 81 10.48 6.59 -3.54
CA LEU A 81 11.92 6.47 -3.66
C LEU A 81 12.49 5.54 -2.59
N ARG A 82 12.28 5.89 -1.33
CA ARG A 82 12.85 5.16 -0.19
C ARG A 82 12.12 5.47 1.10
N VAL A 83 12.20 4.55 2.05
CA VAL A 83 11.67 4.72 3.40
C VAL A 83 12.47 5.77 4.16
N PHE A 84 11.77 6.58 4.95
CA PHE A 84 12.38 7.46 5.95
C PHE A 84 11.76 7.21 7.33
N ARG A 85 12.49 7.64 8.36
CA ARG A 85 11.97 7.75 9.74
C ARG A 85 12.05 9.20 10.17
N MET A 86 10.92 9.75 10.62
CA MET A 86 10.86 11.08 11.21
C MET A 86 11.49 11.05 12.62
N LEU A 87 12.30 12.05 12.89
CA LEU A 87 12.89 12.33 14.19
C LEU A 87 12.15 13.48 14.87
N GLU A 88 11.72 14.47 14.09
CA GLU A 88 11.02 15.65 14.58
C GLU A 88 10.09 16.21 13.49
N ILE A 89 8.90 16.68 13.87
CA ILE A 89 7.97 17.38 12.98
C ILE A 89 8.13 18.88 13.19
N ILE A 90 8.44 19.61 12.13
CA ILE A 90 8.49 21.08 12.10
C ILE A 90 7.14 21.59 11.59
N LYS A 91 6.25 21.93 12.52
CA LYS A 91 4.87 22.34 12.19
C LYS A 91 4.80 23.65 11.42
N SER A 92 5.69 24.59 11.72
CA SER A 92 5.76 25.92 11.09
C SER A 92 7.13 26.10 10.45
N VAL A 93 7.14 26.16 9.14
CA VAL A 93 8.34 26.45 8.32
C VAL A 93 8.20 27.89 7.85
N PRO A 94 9.22 28.75 8.01
CA PRO A 94 9.15 30.16 7.56
C PRO A 94 8.72 30.26 6.10
N ASP A 95 7.76 31.15 5.81
CA ASP A 95 7.21 31.42 4.49
C ASP A 95 6.55 30.22 3.77
N LYS A 96 6.18 29.16 4.52
CA LYS A 96 5.51 27.96 3.98
C LYS A 96 4.19 27.69 4.69
N LEU A 97 3.20 27.28 3.91
CA LEU A 97 1.90 26.82 4.41
C LEU A 97 1.94 25.35 4.85
N TYR A 98 2.94 24.58 4.39
CA TYR A 98 3.13 23.17 4.70
C TYR A 98 4.12 22.97 5.84
N SER A 99 4.02 21.83 6.48
CA SER A 99 4.95 21.38 7.52
C SER A 99 6.13 20.62 6.91
N GLY A 100 7.24 20.57 7.65
CA GLY A 100 8.38 19.74 7.30
C GLY A 100 8.71 18.74 8.41
N ALA A 101 9.69 17.90 8.17
CA ALA A 101 10.23 17.00 9.17
C ALA A 101 11.75 16.87 9.07
N ILE A 102 12.37 16.68 10.21
CA ILE A 102 13.74 16.19 10.29
C ILE A 102 13.68 14.67 10.22
N VAL A 103 14.37 14.08 9.26
CA VAL A 103 14.31 12.64 8.98
C VAL A 103 15.70 12.01 8.89
N ASN A 104 15.75 10.72 9.14
CA ASN A 104 16.85 9.87 8.71
C ASN A 104 16.35 8.83 7.69
N TYR A 105 17.27 8.23 6.97
CA TYR A 105 17.00 7.19 6.00
C TYR A 105 17.63 5.89 6.50
N PRO A 106 16.83 4.96 7.07
CA PRO A 106 17.34 3.67 7.49
C PRO A 106 17.82 2.88 6.26
N SER A 107 18.83 2.02 6.47
CA SER A 107 19.25 1.08 5.43
C SER A 107 18.15 0.08 5.16
N ASN A 108 17.61 0.08 3.95
CA ASN A 108 16.56 -0.81 3.49
C ASN A 108 17.15 -1.78 2.46
N ASN A 109 17.05 -3.08 2.73
CA ASN A 109 17.51 -4.12 1.82
C ASN A 109 16.32 -4.70 1.05
N ASP A 110 16.34 -4.55 -0.27
CA ASP A 110 15.28 -4.99 -1.18
C ASP A 110 15.65 -6.27 -1.95
N THR A 111 16.78 -6.90 -1.62
CA THR A 111 17.21 -8.14 -2.27
C THR A 111 16.85 -9.35 -1.42
N SER A 112 16.22 -10.35 -2.04
CA SER A 112 15.98 -11.67 -1.47
C SER A 112 16.36 -12.74 -2.47
N HIS A 113 16.97 -13.80 -1.98
CA HIS A 113 17.23 -15.02 -2.75
C HIS A 113 16.33 -16.18 -2.29
N SER A 114 15.27 -15.88 -1.54
CA SER A 114 14.51 -16.91 -0.84
C SER A 114 13.42 -17.55 -1.70
N ASN A 115 13.18 -18.85 -1.45
CA ASN A 115 12.04 -19.59 -1.99
C ASN A 115 10.68 -19.03 -1.46
N THR A 116 10.74 -18.10 -0.49
CA THR A 116 9.55 -17.49 0.13
C THR A 116 8.80 -16.61 -0.86
N LEU A 117 9.49 -15.89 -1.76
CA LEU A 117 8.89 -15.08 -2.80
C LEU A 117 7.85 -15.88 -3.61
N ARG A 118 8.22 -17.05 -4.13
CA ARG A 118 7.31 -17.90 -4.91
C ARG A 118 6.07 -18.31 -4.13
N LYS A 119 6.21 -18.60 -2.82
CA LYS A 119 5.10 -18.98 -1.95
C LYS A 119 4.15 -17.79 -1.72
N VAL A 120 4.68 -16.59 -1.54
CA VAL A 120 3.88 -15.36 -1.39
C VAL A 120 3.12 -15.06 -2.66
N VAL A 121 3.79 -15.07 -3.82
CA VAL A 121 3.14 -14.86 -5.14
C VAL A 121 2.01 -15.87 -5.36
N ALA A 122 2.26 -17.15 -5.14
CA ALA A 122 1.25 -18.19 -5.28
C ALA A 122 0.07 -18.00 -4.31
N GLY A 123 0.36 -17.59 -3.06
CA GLY A 123 -0.64 -17.28 -2.05
C GLY A 123 -1.54 -16.11 -2.45
N ILE A 124 -0.97 -15.01 -2.95
CA ILE A 124 -1.73 -13.85 -3.41
C ILE A 124 -2.57 -14.20 -4.65
N LYS A 125 -2.03 -14.91 -5.63
CA LYS A 125 -2.79 -15.39 -6.79
C LYS A 125 -3.98 -16.26 -6.37
N LYS A 126 -3.78 -17.14 -5.36
CA LYS A 126 -4.87 -17.95 -4.79
C LYS A 126 -5.91 -17.08 -4.09
N LEU A 127 -5.49 -16.06 -3.32
CA LEU A 127 -6.39 -15.10 -2.66
C LEU A 127 -7.22 -14.34 -3.69
N HIS A 128 -6.60 -13.79 -4.73
CA HIS A 128 -7.29 -13.10 -5.81
C HIS A 128 -8.33 -14.01 -6.51
N LYS A 129 -7.97 -15.27 -6.79
CA LYS A 129 -8.89 -16.24 -7.38
C LYS A 129 -10.10 -16.51 -6.48
N LEU A 130 -9.92 -16.67 -5.18
CA LEU A 130 -11.00 -16.89 -4.21
C LEU A 130 -11.92 -15.67 -4.09
N LEU A 131 -11.37 -14.47 -4.20
CA LEU A 131 -12.12 -13.21 -4.10
C LEU A 131 -12.66 -12.73 -5.45
N ASN A 132 -12.43 -13.45 -6.57
CA ASN A 132 -12.78 -13.05 -7.93
C ASN A 132 -12.20 -11.67 -8.30
N VAL A 133 -10.98 -11.38 -7.84
CA VAL A 133 -10.25 -10.14 -8.13
C VAL A 133 -9.32 -10.37 -9.33
N SER A 134 -9.49 -9.59 -10.39
CA SER A 134 -8.62 -9.61 -11.58
C SER A 134 -7.59 -8.50 -11.48
N LYS A 135 -6.51 -8.72 -10.72
CA LYS A 135 -5.36 -7.80 -10.65
C LYS A 135 -4.08 -8.54 -11.02
N SER A 136 -3.22 -7.89 -11.81
CA SER A 136 -1.87 -8.35 -12.13
C SER A 136 -0.84 -7.44 -11.47
N PHE A 137 0.36 -7.94 -11.25
CA PHE A 137 1.44 -7.16 -10.62
C PHE A 137 2.13 -6.19 -11.59
N GLY A 138 1.89 -6.29 -12.90
CA GLY A 138 2.55 -5.44 -13.91
C GLY A 138 4.03 -5.77 -14.15
N LYS A 139 4.57 -6.78 -13.46
CA LYS A 139 5.94 -7.30 -13.56
C LYS A 139 5.95 -8.82 -13.61
N PRO A 140 6.99 -9.46 -14.17
CA PRO A 140 7.21 -10.91 -14.04
C PRO A 140 7.33 -11.34 -12.58
N ASP A 141 6.88 -12.54 -12.24
CA ASP A 141 6.86 -13.04 -10.86
C ASP A 141 8.25 -13.03 -10.19
N GLU A 142 9.30 -13.24 -10.98
CA GLU A 142 10.69 -13.29 -10.53
C GLU A 142 11.29 -11.93 -10.18
N GLU A 143 10.68 -10.85 -10.71
CA GLU A 143 11.11 -9.46 -10.51
C GLU A 143 10.32 -8.75 -9.41
N LEU A 144 9.35 -9.47 -8.80
CA LEU A 144 8.53 -8.91 -7.74
C LEU A 144 9.30 -8.79 -6.44
N SER A 145 9.12 -7.66 -5.75
CA SER A 145 9.49 -7.45 -4.36
C SER A 145 8.27 -7.56 -3.45
N SER A 146 8.49 -7.63 -2.15
CA SER A 146 7.42 -7.58 -1.16
C SER A 146 6.59 -6.30 -1.28
N TYR A 147 7.20 -5.18 -1.64
CA TYR A 147 6.51 -3.90 -1.84
C TYR A 147 5.55 -3.92 -3.03
N ASP A 148 5.93 -4.57 -4.14
CA ASP A 148 5.03 -4.75 -5.28
C ASP A 148 3.79 -5.57 -4.93
N MET A 149 3.88 -6.42 -3.89
CA MET A 149 2.85 -7.37 -3.50
C MET A 149 1.99 -6.92 -2.31
N ALA A 150 2.44 -5.94 -1.54
CA ALA A 150 1.83 -5.57 -0.26
C ALA A 150 0.33 -5.21 -0.39
N HIS A 151 -0.01 -4.29 -1.30
CA HIS A 151 -1.40 -3.88 -1.54
C HIS A 151 -2.28 -4.96 -2.20
N HIS A 152 -1.69 -6.10 -2.55
CA HIS A 152 -2.40 -7.24 -3.12
C HIS A 152 -2.72 -8.33 -2.10
N ALA A 153 -2.13 -8.24 -0.90
CA ALA A 153 -2.24 -9.28 0.13
C ALA A 153 -3.49 -9.13 1.03
N GLY A 154 -4.19 -7.99 0.96
CA GLY A 154 -5.36 -7.71 1.81
C GLY A 154 -4.97 -7.35 3.25
N LEU A 155 -3.84 -6.67 3.41
CA LEU A 155 -3.40 -6.10 4.68
C LEU A 155 -4.31 -4.94 5.11
N SER A 156 -4.51 -4.73 6.41
CA SER A 156 -5.03 -3.48 6.94
C SER A 156 -3.99 -2.36 6.86
N LEU A 157 -4.41 -1.10 7.04
CA LEU A 157 -3.48 0.03 7.03
C LEU A 157 -2.37 -0.12 8.09
N GLU A 158 -2.72 -0.63 9.27
CA GLU A 158 -1.77 -0.91 10.33
C GLU A 158 -0.77 -2.00 9.93
N GLU A 159 -1.24 -3.08 9.29
CA GLU A 159 -0.38 -4.17 8.81
C GLU A 159 0.51 -3.71 7.64
N GLU A 160 0.01 -2.86 6.74
CA GLU A 160 0.82 -2.22 5.70
C GLU A 160 1.92 -1.34 6.29
N TYR A 161 1.60 -0.58 7.33
CA TYR A 161 2.56 0.23 8.05
C TYR A 161 3.62 -0.61 8.78
N GLU A 162 3.23 -1.70 9.43
CA GLU A 162 4.16 -2.66 10.02
C GLU A 162 5.12 -3.23 8.97
N LEU A 163 4.60 -3.59 7.80
CA LEU A 163 5.41 -4.09 6.69
C LEU A 163 6.40 -3.03 6.19
N LEU A 164 5.99 -1.75 6.09
CA LEU A 164 6.89 -0.64 5.73
C LEU A 164 8.05 -0.52 6.72
N GLY A 165 7.80 -0.78 8.00
CA GLY A 165 8.81 -0.74 9.08
C GLY A 165 9.84 -1.88 9.03
N LEU A 166 9.58 -2.95 8.28
CA LEU A 166 10.52 -4.06 8.11
C LEU A 166 11.55 -3.72 7.03
N LEU A 167 12.80 -3.55 7.44
CA LEU A 167 13.86 -3.03 6.56
C LEU A 167 14.64 -4.13 5.79
N GLN A 168 14.22 -5.39 5.92
CA GLN A 168 14.83 -6.52 5.21
C GLN A 168 13.78 -7.24 4.37
N GLU A 169 14.07 -7.47 3.09
CA GLU A 169 13.13 -8.13 2.15
C GLU A 169 12.67 -9.49 2.66
N ASP A 170 13.57 -10.29 3.21
CA ASP A 170 13.22 -11.61 3.75
C ASP A 170 12.23 -11.52 4.92
N GLN A 171 12.33 -10.48 5.76
CA GLN A 171 11.38 -10.25 6.85
C GLN A 171 10.00 -9.86 6.31
N ARG A 172 9.94 -8.98 5.29
CA ARG A 172 8.69 -8.58 4.63
C ARG A 172 8.01 -9.77 3.94
N LEU A 173 8.78 -10.57 3.21
CA LEU A 173 8.26 -11.79 2.57
C LEU A 173 7.73 -12.80 3.58
N GLU A 174 8.43 -13.00 4.70
CA GLU A 174 7.95 -13.89 5.76
C GLU A 174 6.70 -13.33 6.45
N TYR A 175 6.60 -12.01 6.62
CA TYR A 175 5.40 -11.32 7.13
C TYR A 175 4.20 -11.58 6.21
N LEU A 176 4.34 -11.32 4.92
CA LEU A 176 3.30 -11.58 3.91
C LEU A 176 2.87 -13.05 3.89
N LYS A 177 3.82 -13.96 3.94
CA LYS A 177 3.55 -15.41 3.97
C LYS A 177 2.73 -15.80 5.21
N ARG A 178 3.08 -15.28 6.40
CA ARG A 178 2.34 -15.53 7.63
C ARG A 178 0.92 -14.98 7.57
N HIS A 179 0.76 -13.77 7.03
CA HIS A 179 -0.55 -13.15 6.81
C HIS A 179 -1.41 -14.03 5.88
N LEU A 180 -0.89 -14.42 4.73
CA LEU A 180 -1.60 -15.26 3.77
C LEU A 180 -1.99 -16.62 4.34
N ASN A 181 -1.14 -17.23 5.16
CA ASN A 181 -1.44 -18.50 5.85
C ASN A 181 -2.62 -18.36 6.84
N LYS A 182 -2.86 -17.18 7.40
CA LYS A 182 -4.01 -16.90 8.27
C LYS A 182 -5.28 -16.61 7.44
N VAL A 183 -5.16 -15.80 6.40
CA VAL A 183 -6.31 -15.28 5.64
C VAL A 183 -6.87 -16.33 4.66
N LEU A 184 -6.02 -17.06 3.95
CA LEU A 184 -6.46 -18.02 2.93
C LEU A 184 -7.45 -19.09 3.45
N PRO A 185 -7.24 -19.75 4.60
CA PRO A 185 -8.23 -20.71 5.13
C PRO A 185 -9.58 -20.06 5.45
N VAL A 186 -9.57 -18.84 5.97
CA VAL A 186 -10.80 -18.11 6.31
C VAL A 186 -11.61 -17.78 5.06
N VAL A 187 -10.96 -17.20 4.04
CA VAL A 187 -11.61 -16.86 2.76
C VAL A 187 -12.12 -18.11 2.05
N GLN A 188 -11.34 -19.20 2.06
CA GLN A 188 -11.76 -20.48 1.47
C GLN A 188 -12.96 -21.08 2.18
N GLY A 189 -13.03 -20.99 3.51
CA GLY A 189 -14.17 -21.42 4.30
C GLY A 189 -15.43 -20.63 3.99
N MET A 190 -15.31 -19.30 3.81
CA MET A 190 -16.43 -18.44 3.42
C MET A 190 -16.97 -18.79 2.03
N GLU A 191 -16.11 -19.05 1.04
CA GLU A 191 -16.52 -19.48 -0.30
C GLU A 191 -17.22 -20.85 -0.29
N GLN A 192 -16.73 -21.80 0.52
CA GLN A 192 -17.41 -23.08 0.71
C GLN A 192 -18.78 -22.95 1.35
N LEU A 193 -18.91 -22.07 2.36
CA LEU A 193 -20.20 -21.79 3.00
C LEU A 193 -21.20 -21.16 2.02
N LYS A 194 -20.74 -20.19 1.23
CA LYS A 194 -21.53 -19.56 0.17
C LYS A 194 -22.05 -20.58 -0.85
N GLY A 195 -21.18 -21.49 -1.31
CA GLY A 195 -21.57 -22.58 -2.19
C GLY A 195 -22.62 -23.51 -1.58
N ARG A 196 -22.50 -23.87 -0.28
CA ARG A 196 -23.51 -24.67 0.42
C ARG A 196 -24.85 -23.96 0.52
N ILE A 197 -24.87 -22.67 0.81
CA ILE A 197 -26.11 -21.88 0.88
C ILE A 197 -26.79 -21.82 -0.49
N GLN A 198 -26.04 -21.64 -1.57
CA GLN A 198 -26.56 -21.64 -2.93
C GLN A 198 -27.15 -23.00 -3.31
N LEU A 199 -26.47 -24.10 -3.01
CA LEU A 199 -26.96 -25.45 -3.24
C LEU A 199 -28.25 -25.74 -2.44
N ASN A 200 -28.28 -25.38 -1.16
CA ASN A 200 -29.48 -25.55 -0.32
C ASN A 200 -30.66 -24.73 -0.81
N GLY A 201 -30.47 -23.60 -1.48
CA GLY A 201 -31.51 -22.81 -2.14
C GLY A 201 -32.15 -23.51 -3.36
N HIS A 202 -31.41 -24.35 -4.08
CA HIS A 202 -31.89 -25.12 -5.22
C HIS A 202 -32.60 -26.42 -4.82
N PHE A 203 -32.36 -26.97 -3.63
CA PHE A 203 -33.02 -28.21 -3.15
C PHE A 203 -34.53 -28.04 -2.82
N ARG A 204 -35.10 -26.85 -2.90
CA ARG A 204 -36.55 -26.65 -2.76
C ARG A 204 -37.39 -27.23 -3.92
N GLU A 205 -36.76 -27.65 -5.02
CA GLU A 205 -37.44 -28.28 -6.18
C GLU A 205 -37.32 -29.80 -6.23
N LEU A 206 -36.70 -30.45 -5.24
CA LEU A 206 -36.71 -31.93 -5.17
C LEU A 206 -38.10 -32.39 -4.75
N LYS A 207 -38.84 -32.99 -5.70
CA LYS A 207 -40.09 -33.71 -5.45
C LYS A 207 -39.85 -34.76 -4.37
N GLY A 208 -40.77 -34.83 -3.42
CA GLY A 208 -40.69 -35.72 -2.28
C GLY A 208 -40.48 -37.19 -2.73
N PHE A 209 -39.64 -37.92 -2.00
CA PHE A 209 -39.49 -39.35 -2.14
C PHE A 209 -40.84 -39.98 -1.79
N ASN A 210 -41.51 -40.66 -2.75
CA ASN A 210 -42.59 -41.56 -2.47
C ASN A 210 -42.00 -42.80 -1.80
N LEU A 211 -42.19 -42.90 -0.51
CA LEU A 211 -42.07 -44.18 0.21
C LEU A 211 -43.37 -44.94 0.01
N ASP A 212 -43.44 -45.73 -1.04
CA ASP A 212 -44.48 -46.79 -1.13
C ASP A 212 -44.11 -47.88 -0.12
N LEU A 213 -44.90 -47.95 0.98
CA LEU A 213 -44.91 -49.05 1.93
C LEU A 213 -45.94 -50.11 1.48
#